data_2a3b54536f7c6309eafdb2cee77984ca
#
_entry.id   2a3b54536f7c6309eafdb2cee77984ca
#
_cell.length_a   1.000
_cell.length_b   1.000
_cell.length_c   1.000
_cell.angle_alpha   90.00
_cell.angle_beta   90.00
_cell.angle_gamma   90.00
#
_symmetry.space_group_name_H-M   'P 1'
#
loop_
_entity.id
_entity.type
_entity.pdbx_description
1 polymer ?
#
loop_
_entity_poly.entity_id
_entity_poly.type
_entity_poly.pdbx_seq_one_letter_code
_entity_poly.pdbx_strand_id
1 'polypeptide(L)'
;YQDPLEEGKRRTLGICTFGIWNEDAYQLWMDADTLRQLLDKLDPNSLRAAKIAEALEAFTLVVDFEQDEAGRIASYKAGREALRPALEAKNGSSMPVFYAIGNAHIDLAWLWPMAETHRKTERTFAAQLRLLEEYPEYKYIQSQPAGYEMCRKYYPELFERIKQAVKDGQWIAEGAMWVEPDTNMASGEALIRQLLYGKKYYKEEFGVDSQMLWLPDTFGYTAALPQILKSCGVKYL
;
A
#
# COMPACT_ATOMS: atom_id res chain seq x y z
N TYR A 1 -17.10 -8.02 0.04
CA TYR A 1 -18.26 -7.20 -0.26
C TYR A 1 -18.14 -6.64 -1.67
N GLN A 2 -19.21 -6.64 -2.44
CA GLN A 2 -19.26 -6.05 -3.78
C GLN A 2 -20.24 -4.89 -3.75
N ASP A 3 -19.92 -3.83 -4.47
CA ASP A 3 -20.87 -2.75 -4.65
C ASP A 3 -22.20 -3.26 -5.17
N PRO A 4 -23.32 -2.65 -4.76
CA PRO A 4 -24.63 -3.00 -5.30
C PRO A 4 -24.58 -2.97 -6.83
N LEU A 5 -25.17 -3.97 -7.46
CA LEU A 5 -25.34 -3.94 -8.89
C LEU A 5 -26.29 -2.80 -9.27
N GLU A 6 -25.94 -2.04 -10.29
CA GLU A 6 -26.92 -1.18 -10.92
C GLU A 6 -28.13 -2.02 -11.35
N GLU A 7 -29.33 -1.48 -11.18
CA GLU A 7 -30.57 -2.17 -11.52
C GLU A 7 -30.53 -2.67 -12.97
N GLY A 8 -30.82 -3.96 -13.16
CA GLY A 8 -30.77 -4.60 -14.48
C GLY A 8 -29.41 -5.14 -14.93
N LYS A 9 -28.30 -4.84 -14.26
CA LYS A 9 -26.98 -5.42 -14.60
C LYS A 9 -26.77 -6.75 -13.86
N ARG A 10 -26.32 -7.76 -14.60
CA ARG A 10 -25.89 -9.06 -14.05
C ARG A 10 -24.36 -9.15 -14.14
N ARG A 11 -23.73 -9.58 -13.06
CA ARG A 11 -22.33 -9.96 -13.09
C ARG A 11 -22.22 -11.40 -13.56
N THR A 12 -21.35 -11.64 -14.51
CA THR A 12 -20.99 -12.98 -14.98
C THR A 12 -19.56 -13.30 -14.55
N LEU A 13 -19.32 -14.58 -14.26
CA LEU A 13 -17.96 -15.05 -14.11
C LEU A 13 -17.27 -14.97 -15.48
N GLY A 14 -16.10 -14.36 -15.51
CA GLY A 14 -15.23 -14.41 -16.68
C GLY A 14 -14.53 -15.76 -16.82
N ILE A 15 -13.49 -15.81 -17.61
CA ILE A 15 -12.66 -17.00 -17.77
C ILE A 15 -11.98 -17.32 -16.43
N CYS A 16 -12.20 -18.52 -15.92
CA CYS A 16 -11.50 -19.05 -14.75
C CYS A 16 -10.41 -19.99 -15.26
N THR A 17 -9.16 -19.64 -15.01
CA THR A 17 -8.00 -20.44 -15.36
C THR A 17 -7.15 -20.73 -14.13
N PHE A 18 -6.44 -21.85 -14.17
CA PHE A 18 -5.34 -22.09 -13.25
C PHE A 18 -4.11 -22.55 -14.06
N GLY A 19 -2.93 -22.33 -13.50
CA GLY A 19 -1.69 -22.67 -14.18
C GLY A 19 -0.48 -22.60 -13.23
N ILE A 20 0.68 -22.95 -13.73
CA ILE A 20 1.93 -22.79 -13.03
C ILE A 20 2.37 -21.32 -13.19
N TRP A 21 2.61 -20.64 -12.07
CA TRP A 21 3.11 -19.29 -12.07
C TRP A 21 4.57 -19.27 -12.54
N ASN A 22 4.87 -18.43 -13.52
CA ASN A 22 6.22 -18.24 -14.02
C ASN A 22 6.73 -16.86 -13.55
N GLU A 23 7.54 -16.86 -12.49
CA GLU A 23 8.08 -15.66 -11.87
C GLU A 23 9.02 -14.89 -12.82
N ASP A 24 9.87 -15.57 -13.58
CA ASP A 24 10.79 -14.92 -14.51
C ASP A 24 10.04 -14.16 -15.62
N ALA A 25 8.95 -14.74 -16.14
CA ALA A 25 8.09 -14.08 -17.12
C ALA A 25 7.36 -12.88 -16.52
N TYR A 26 6.85 -13.00 -15.29
CA TYR A 26 6.16 -11.93 -14.61
C TYR A 26 7.10 -10.74 -14.33
N GLN A 27 8.26 -10.99 -13.79
CA GLN A 27 9.25 -9.96 -13.49
C GLN A 27 9.74 -9.25 -14.77
N LEU A 28 9.96 -10.00 -15.85
CA LEU A 28 10.29 -9.42 -17.14
C LEU A 28 9.19 -8.51 -17.67
N TRP A 29 7.93 -8.96 -17.57
CA TRP A 29 6.79 -8.16 -17.96
C TRP A 29 6.70 -6.86 -17.14
N MET A 30 6.86 -6.94 -15.83
CA MET A 30 6.84 -5.76 -14.93
C MET A 30 7.95 -4.76 -15.29
N ASP A 31 9.16 -5.24 -15.54
CA ASP A 31 10.32 -4.42 -15.89
C ASP A 31 10.07 -3.69 -17.22
N ALA A 32 9.63 -4.43 -18.25
CA ALA A 32 9.37 -3.87 -19.58
C ALA A 32 8.17 -2.91 -19.59
N ASP A 33 7.06 -3.26 -18.93
CA ASP A 33 5.85 -2.44 -18.88
C ASP A 33 6.09 -1.15 -18.09
N THR A 34 6.87 -1.21 -17.01
CA THR A 34 7.29 -0.02 -16.25
C THR A 34 8.06 0.97 -17.12
N LEU A 35 9.05 0.49 -17.88
CA LEU A 35 9.81 1.36 -18.79
C LEU A 35 8.97 1.87 -19.95
N ARG A 36 8.08 1.04 -20.50
CA ARG A 36 7.15 1.47 -21.55
C ARG A 36 6.23 2.59 -21.06
N GLN A 37 5.61 2.42 -19.89
CA GLN A 37 4.75 3.44 -19.30
C GLN A 37 5.51 4.72 -18.97
N LEU A 38 6.76 4.60 -18.48
CA LEU A 38 7.61 5.77 -18.22
C LEU A 38 7.94 6.51 -19.53
N LEU A 39 8.27 5.78 -20.60
CA LEU A 39 8.57 6.37 -21.91
C LEU A 39 7.40 7.21 -22.43
N ASP A 40 6.16 6.76 -22.25
CA ASP A 40 4.94 7.48 -22.64
C ASP A 40 4.74 8.82 -21.90
N LYS A 41 5.42 9.03 -20.77
CA LYS A 41 5.30 10.23 -19.91
C LYS A 41 6.47 11.20 -20.05
N LEU A 42 7.55 10.77 -20.67
CA LEU A 42 8.75 11.60 -20.85
C LEU A 42 8.65 12.47 -22.11
N ASP A 43 9.42 13.58 -22.13
CA ASP A 43 9.69 14.30 -23.36
C ASP A 43 10.40 13.36 -24.35
N PRO A 44 9.84 13.10 -25.54
CA PRO A 44 10.41 12.17 -26.52
C PRO A 44 11.80 12.58 -27.02
N ASN A 45 12.15 13.86 -26.88
CA ASN A 45 13.46 14.38 -27.28
C ASN A 45 14.50 14.33 -26.12
N SER A 46 14.11 13.82 -24.96
CA SER A 46 15.03 13.69 -23.82
C SER A 46 16.00 12.54 -23.99
N LEU A 47 17.22 12.70 -23.48
CA LEU A 47 18.20 11.61 -23.41
C LEU A 47 17.68 10.39 -22.61
N ARG A 48 16.84 10.64 -21.60
CA ARG A 48 16.20 9.59 -20.82
C ARG A 48 15.28 8.74 -21.67
N ALA A 49 14.43 9.37 -22.48
CA ALA A 49 13.52 8.68 -23.40
C ALA A 49 14.29 7.85 -24.42
N ALA A 50 15.36 8.41 -25.02
CA ALA A 50 16.21 7.67 -25.96
C ALA A 50 16.82 6.42 -25.33
N LYS A 51 17.42 6.54 -24.13
CA LYS A 51 18.01 5.39 -23.42
C LYS A 51 16.99 4.32 -23.04
N ILE A 52 15.77 4.69 -22.67
CA ILE A 52 14.70 3.73 -22.40
C ILE A 52 14.28 3.01 -23.69
N ALA A 53 14.15 3.75 -24.81
CA ALA A 53 13.82 3.16 -26.10
C ALA A 53 14.89 2.16 -26.56
N GLU A 54 16.19 2.51 -26.43
CA GLU A 54 17.31 1.60 -26.70
C GLU A 54 17.27 0.34 -25.85
N ALA A 55 16.96 0.47 -24.56
CA ALA A 55 16.86 -0.69 -23.66
C ALA A 55 15.66 -1.60 -24.04
N LEU A 56 14.52 -1.02 -24.37
CA LEU A 56 13.35 -1.77 -24.83
C LEU A 56 13.59 -2.44 -26.20
N GLU A 57 14.34 -1.83 -27.10
CA GLU A 57 14.76 -2.46 -28.34
C GLU A 57 15.70 -3.64 -28.04
N ALA A 58 16.75 -3.43 -27.26
CA ALA A 58 17.70 -4.50 -26.87
C ALA A 58 16.98 -5.68 -26.22
N PHE A 59 16.00 -5.43 -25.37
CA PHE A 59 15.14 -6.44 -24.75
C PHE A 59 14.43 -7.30 -25.83
N THR A 60 13.85 -6.69 -26.86
CA THR A 60 13.12 -7.44 -27.91
C THR A 60 14.04 -8.34 -28.76
N LEU A 61 15.33 -8.04 -28.80
CA LEU A 61 16.31 -8.83 -29.55
C LEU A 61 16.82 -10.07 -28.83
N VAL A 62 16.66 -10.11 -27.49
CA VAL A 62 17.21 -11.21 -26.68
C VAL A 62 16.14 -12.15 -26.12
N VAL A 63 14.88 -11.70 -26.03
CA VAL A 63 13.77 -12.54 -25.57
C VAL A 63 13.28 -13.41 -26.73
N ASP A 64 13.23 -14.72 -26.49
CA ASP A 64 12.79 -15.70 -27.48
C ASP A 64 11.71 -16.60 -26.88
N PHE A 65 10.50 -16.50 -27.42
CA PHE A 65 9.32 -17.26 -27.00
C PHE A 65 9.21 -18.63 -27.67
N GLU A 66 10.01 -18.88 -28.72
CA GLU A 66 9.96 -20.13 -29.50
C GLU A 66 10.87 -21.24 -28.92
N GLN A 67 11.68 -20.92 -27.92
CA GLN A 67 12.55 -21.87 -27.22
C GLN A 67 11.73 -22.87 -26.37
N ASP A 68 12.38 -23.94 -25.95
CA ASP A 68 11.87 -24.80 -24.87
C ASP A 68 11.76 -24.01 -23.54
N GLU A 69 11.19 -24.62 -22.52
CA GLU A 69 10.97 -23.93 -21.23
C GLU A 69 12.25 -23.39 -20.63
N ALA A 70 13.34 -24.14 -20.64
CA ALA A 70 14.61 -23.73 -20.08
C ALA A 70 15.24 -22.58 -20.89
N GLY A 71 15.17 -22.64 -22.21
CA GLY A 71 15.62 -21.59 -23.12
C GLY A 71 14.80 -20.30 -22.95
N ARG A 72 13.47 -20.41 -22.82
CA ARG A 72 12.62 -19.25 -22.54
C ARG A 72 12.99 -18.58 -21.24
N ILE A 73 13.14 -19.33 -20.15
CA ILE A 73 13.55 -18.77 -18.85
C ILE A 73 14.92 -18.07 -18.95
N ALA A 74 15.87 -18.67 -19.66
CA ALA A 74 17.17 -18.04 -19.87
C ALA A 74 17.05 -16.74 -20.66
N SER A 75 16.21 -16.70 -21.70
CA SER A 75 15.94 -15.49 -22.50
C SER A 75 15.25 -14.41 -21.69
N TYR A 76 14.33 -14.77 -20.79
CA TYR A 76 13.66 -13.82 -19.89
C TYR A 76 14.67 -13.14 -18.94
N LYS A 77 15.58 -13.90 -18.36
CA LYS A 77 16.67 -13.36 -17.54
C LYS A 77 17.58 -12.44 -18.32
N ALA A 78 17.96 -12.82 -19.54
CA ALA A 78 18.75 -11.98 -20.43
C ALA A 78 18.00 -10.67 -20.80
N GLY A 79 16.69 -10.74 -21.03
CA GLY A 79 15.85 -9.58 -21.27
C GLY A 79 15.82 -8.61 -20.09
N ARG A 80 15.72 -9.12 -18.86
CA ARG A 80 15.82 -8.30 -17.64
C ARG A 80 17.17 -7.63 -17.48
N GLU A 81 18.25 -8.33 -17.80
CA GLU A 81 19.60 -7.74 -17.82
C GLU A 81 19.72 -6.59 -18.83
N ALA A 82 19.09 -6.70 -20.00
CA ALA A 82 19.06 -5.62 -20.98
C ALA A 82 18.28 -4.39 -20.51
N LEU A 83 17.21 -4.58 -19.72
CA LEU A 83 16.38 -3.49 -19.19
C LEU A 83 16.99 -2.83 -17.94
N ARG A 84 17.79 -3.56 -17.18
CA ARG A 84 18.31 -3.13 -15.87
C ARG A 84 18.99 -1.75 -15.87
N PRO A 85 19.89 -1.37 -16.80
CA PRO A 85 20.53 -0.06 -16.79
C PRO A 85 19.53 1.11 -16.89
N ALA A 86 18.41 0.92 -17.60
CA ALA A 86 17.37 1.92 -17.72
C ALA A 86 16.51 2.01 -16.45
N LEU A 87 16.25 0.89 -15.77
CA LEU A 87 15.51 0.83 -14.50
C LEU A 87 16.31 1.43 -13.34
N GLU A 88 17.60 1.13 -13.27
CA GLU A 88 18.48 1.60 -12.19
C GLU A 88 19.00 3.04 -12.40
N ALA A 89 18.71 3.65 -13.53
CA ALA A 89 19.15 4.99 -13.85
C ALA A 89 18.57 6.03 -12.88
N LYS A 90 19.44 6.74 -12.17
CA LYS A 90 19.06 7.74 -11.17
C LYS A 90 18.74 9.09 -11.81
N ASN A 91 17.79 9.79 -11.21
CA ASN A 91 17.51 11.18 -11.54
C ASN A 91 18.64 12.11 -11.08
N GLY A 92 18.70 13.32 -11.66
CA GLY A 92 19.60 14.37 -11.17
C GLY A 92 19.25 14.80 -9.73
N SER A 93 20.24 15.35 -9.02
CA SER A 93 20.10 15.77 -7.62
C SER A 93 19.07 16.86 -7.36
N SER A 94 18.64 17.58 -8.39
CA SER A 94 17.61 18.63 -8.32
C SER A 94 16.18 18.09 -8.51
N MET A 95 16.01 16.82 -8.83
CA MET A 95 14.68 16.24 -9.01
C MET A 95 14.02 15.98 -7.66
N PRO A 96 12.70 16.22 -7.53
CA PRO A 96 11.96 15.89 -6.34
C PRO A 96 12.05 14.40 -6.02
N VAL A 97 12.11 14.08 -4.73
CA VAL A 97 12.02 12.70 -4.23
C VAL A 97 10.56 12.41 -3.90
N PHE A 98 10.03 11.35 -4.45
CA PHE A 98 8.69 10.85 -4.14
C PHE A 98 8.81 9.67 -3.19
N TYR A 99 8.17 9.77 -2.03
CA TYR A 99 8.08 8.70 -1.05
C TYR A 99 6.72 8.01 -1.19
N ALA A 100 6.71 6.75 -1.59
CA ALA A 100 5.51 5.93 -1.65
C ALA A 100 5.41 5.07 -0.37
N ILE A 101 4.27 5.15 0.31
CA ILE A 101 3.97 4.33 1.47
C ILE A 101 2.63 3.64 1.25
N GLY A 102 2.56 2.34 1.56
CA GLY A 102 1.32 1.59 1.47
C GLY A 102 0.36 1.95 2.61
N ASN A 103 -0.92 1.99 2.29
CA ASN A 103 -2.02 2.10 3.26
C ASN A 103 -3.22 1.29 2.77
N ALA A 104 -4.02 0.78 3.68
CA ALA A 104 -5.29 0.14 3.38
C ALA A 104 -6.35 0.64 4.35
N HIS A 105 -7.05 1.70 3.96
CA HIS A 105 -8.18 2.21 4.72
C HIS A 105 -9.27 1.15 4.88
N ILE A 106 -9.83 1.04 6.08
CA ILE A 106 -10.92 0.11 6.40
C ILE A 106 -12.00 0.90 7.13
N ASP A 107 -13.17 1.02 6.50
CA ASP A 107 -14.35 1.52 7.21
C ASP A 107 -14.72 0.60 8.37
N LEU A 108 -14.88 1.17 9.56
CA LEU A 108 -15.35 0.46 10.74
C LEU A 108 -16.88 0.37 10.76
N ALA A 109 -17.36 -0.41 9.85
CA ALA A 109 -18.65 -0.58 9.21
C ALA A 109 -18.95 0.51 8.15
N TRP A 110 -19.64 0.10 7.10
CA TRP A 110 -20.14 0.94 6.01
C TRP A 110 -21.41 0.30 5.44
N LEU A 111 -21.40 -0.12 4.16
CA LEU A 111 -22.49 -0.95 3.59
C LEU A 111 -22.35 -2.43 4.03
N TRP A 112 -21.68 -2.67 5.13
CA TRP A 112 -21.52 -3.98 5.78
C TRP A 112 -21.54 -3.84 7.32
N PRO A 113 -21.88 -4.92 8.06
CA PRO A 113 -21.91 -4.91 9.51
C PRO A 113 -20.50 -5.04 10.12
N MET A 114 -20.36 -4.71 11.41
CA MET A 114 -19.10 -4.85 12.17
C MET A 114 -18.47 -6.25 12.08
N ALA A 115 -19.27 -7.30 11.97
CA ALA A 115 -18.76 -8.66 11.80
C ALA A 115 -17.94 -8.82 10.51
N GLU A 116 -18.28 -8.09 9.46
CA GLU A 116 -17.49 -8.07 8.23
C GLU A 116 -16.24 -7.20 8.38
N THR A 117 -16.30 -6.13 9.17
CA THR A 117 -15.10 -5.33 9.49
C THR A 117 -14.02 -6.19 10.18
N HIS A 118 -14.40 -7.10 11.10
CA HIS A 118 -13.45 -8.03 11.72
C HIS A 118 -12.74 -8.89 10.66
N ARG A 119 -13.48 -9.45 9.71
CA ARG A 119 -12.91 -10.26 8.63
C ARG A 119 -12.06 -9.43 7.66
N LYS A 120 -12.47 -8.19 7.35
CA LYS A 120 -11.68 -7.28 6.51
C LYS A 120 -10.37 -6.92 7.17
N THR A 121 -10.38 -6.63 8.46
CA THR A 121 -9.18 -6.31 9.23
C THR A 121 -8.19 -7.48 9.20
N GLU A 122 -8.65 -8.69 9.50
CA GLU A 122 -7.80 -9.90 9.48
C GLU A 122 -7.17 -10.11 8.11
N ARG A 123 -7.97 -10.23 7.05
CA ARG A 123 -7.43 -10.51 5.71
C ARG A 123 -6.55 -9.39 5.17
N THR A 124 -6.87 -8.11 5.49
CA THR A 124 -6.05 -6.97 5.09
C THR A 124 -4.70 -7.01 5.80
N PHE A 125 -4.69 -7.18 7.12
CA PHE A 125 -3.46 -7.20 7.90
C PHE A 125 -2.57 -8.41 7.52
N ALA A 126 -3.17 -9.58 7.31
CA ALA A 126 -2.45 -10.76 6.85
C ALA A 126 -1.83 -10.55 5.45
N ALA A 127 -2.58 -9.93 4.53
CA ALA A 127 -2.08 -9.61 3.20
C ALA A 127 -0.92 -8.61 3.24
N GLN A 128 -1.02 -7.57 4.08
CA GLN A 128 0.06 -6.59 4.22
C GLN A 128 1.32 -7.19 4.85
N LEU A 129 1.19 -8.04 5.86
CA LEU A 129 2.35 -8.76 6.42
C LEU A 129 3.02 -9.65 5.36
N ARG A 130 2.23 -10.30 4.50
CA ARG A 130 2.78 -11.09 3.39
C ARG A 130 3.58 -10.22 2.42
N LEU A 131 3.06 -9.03 2.09
CA LEU A 131 3.78 -8.09 1.22
C LEU A 131 5.08 -7.57 1.87
N LEU A 132 5.09 -7.33 3.19
CA LEU A 132 6.31 -6.94 3.90
C LEU A 132 7.38 -8.05 3.91
N GLU A 133 6.96 -9.32 3.94
CA GLU A 133 7.87 -10.47 3.82
C GLU A 133 8.42 -10.61 2.40
N GLU A 134 7.61 -10.32 1.38
CA GLU A 134 7.96 -10.47 -0.03
C GLU A 134 8.80 -9.30 -0.55
N TYR A 135 8.56 -8.08 -0.05
CA TYR A 135 9.21 -6.82 -0.47
C TYR A 135 9.86 -6.13 0.73
N PRO A 136 11.14 -6.39 1.01
CA PRO A 136 11.84 -5.82 2.18
C PRO A 136 11.89 -4.29 2.22
N GLU A 137 11.84 -3.62 1.07
CA GLU A 137 11.79 -2.16 0.93
C GLU A 137 10.40 -1.57 1.20
N TYR A 138 9.36 -2.38 1.19
CA TYR A 138 7.98 -1.93 1.37
C TYR A 138 7.77 -1.37 2.78
N LYS A 139 7.09 -0.23 2.85
CA LYS A 139 6.63 0.39 4.10
C LYS A 139 5.10 0.50 4.06
N TYR A 140 4.48 0.15 5.15
CA TYR A 140 3.04 0.18 5.28
C TYR A 140 2.61 0.97 6.52
N ILE A 141 1.67 1.89 6.36
CA ILE A 141 1.07 2.62 7.48
C ILE A 141 -0.36 2.13 7.71
N GLN A 142 -0.71 1.92 8.96
CA GLN A 142 -2.07 1.60 9.38
C GLN A 142 -2.46 2.45 10.57
N SER A 143 -3.57 3.13 10.43
CA SER A 143 -4.25 3.88 11.48
C SER A 143 -5.24 3.00 12.25
N GLN A 144 -6.08 3.62 13.06
CA GLN A 144 -7.25 3.03 13.71
C GLN A 144 -6.92 1.90 14.72
N PRO A 145 -6.54 2.25 15.97
CA PRO A 145 -6.40 1.29 17.07
C PRO A 145 -7.55 0.32 17.24
N ALA A 146 -8.78 0.70 16.88
CA ALA A 146 -9.94 -0.21 16.92
C ALA A 146 -9.72 -1.46 16.05
N GLY A 147 -9.09 -1.32 14.87
CA GLY A 147 -8.73 -2.46 14.02
C GLY A 147 -7.68 -3.36 14.65
N TYR A 148 -6.65 -2.76 15.25
CA TYR A 148 -5.64 -3.52 16.00
C TYR A 148 -6.22 -4.25 17.20
N GLU A 149 -7.14 -3.62 17.93
CA GLU A 149 -7.82 -4.25 19.08
C GLU A 149 -8.68 -5.44 18.64
N MET A 150 -9.36 -5.33 17.49
CA MET A 150 -10.07 -6.46 16.90
C MET A 150 -9.10 -7.59 16.56
N CYS A 151 -7.96 -7.26 15.95
CA CYS A 151 -6.92 -8.22 15.61
C CYS A 151 -6.36 -8.89 16.88
N ARG A 152 -6.01 -8.11 17.91
CA ARG A 152 -5.51 -8.61 19.19
C ARG A 152 -6.49 -9.60 19.85
N LYS A 153 -7.78 -9.27 19.80
CA LYS A 153 -8.82 -10.07 20.45
C LYS A 153 -9.14 -11.37 19.70
N TYR A 154 -9.21 -11.33 18.39
CA TYR A 154 -9.71 -12.44 17.58
C TYR A 154 -8.63 -13.21 16.84
N TYR A 155 -7.46 -12.59 16.61
CA TYR A 155 -6.33 -13.13 15.84
C TYR A 155 -4.99 -12.81 16.52
N PRO A 156 -4.76 -13.29 17.77
CA PRO A 156 -3.61 -12.87 18.58
C PRO A 156 -2.26 -13.18 17.93
N GLU A 157 -2.13 -14.29 17.21
CA GLU A 157 -0.89 -14.64 16.49
C GLU A 157 -0.58 -13.63 15.38
N LEU A 158 -1.60 -13.17 14.67
CA LEU A 158 -1.46 -12.13 13.64
C LEU A 158 -1.03 -10.81 14.30
N PHE A 159 -1.60 -10.46 15.45
CA PHE A 159 -1.26 -9.24 16.17
C PHE A 159 0.22 -9.24 16.63
N GLU A 160 0.75 -10.36 17.11
CA GLU A 160 2.17 -10.47 17.47
C GLU A 160 3.10 -10.31 16.26
N ARG A 161 2.73 -10.83 15.09
CA ARG A 161 3.47 -10.59 13.84
C ARG A 161 3.46 -9.12 13.45
N ILE A 162 2.34 -8.41 13.63
CA ILE A 162 2.25 -6.96 13.41
C ILE A 162 3.19 -6.23 14.37
N LYS A 163 3.21 -6.58 15.66
CA LYS A 163 4.14 -5.99 16.64
C LYS A 163 5.60 -6.18 16.25
N GLN A 164 5.93 -7.35 15.68
CA GLN A 164 7.27 -7.58 15.17
C GLN A 164 7.58 -6.68 13.96
N ALA A 165 6.67 -6.59 12.98
CA ALA A 165 6.84 -5.73 11.81
C ALA A 165 6.95 -4.23 12.17
N VAL A 166 6.29 -3.80 13.26
CA VAL A 166 6.46 -2.45 13.83
C VAL A 166 7.88 -2.27 14.39
N LYS A 167 8.40 -3.23 15.14
CA LYS A 167 9.77 -3.19 15.66
C LYS A 167 10.82 -3.17 14.56
N ASP A 168 10.58 -3.88 13.47
CA ASP A 168 11.45 -3.94 12.29
C ASP A 168 11.36 -2.65 11.44
N GLY A 169 10.44 -1.75 11.78
CA GLY A 169 10.26 -0.46 11.10
C GLY A 169 9.67 -0.57 9.71
N GLN A 170 9.03 -1.68 9.35
CA GLN A 170 8.31 -1.86 8.10
C GLN A 170 6.83 -1.52 8.21
N TRP A 171 6.21 -1.83 9.35
CA TRP A 171 4.84 -1.47 9.65
C TRP A 171 4.82 -0.22 10.54
N ILE A 172 4.15 0.83 10.09
CA ILE A 172 4.03 2.10 10.80
C ILE A 172 2.65 2.16 11.46
N ALA A 173 2.64 1.95 12.78
CA ALA A 173 1.44 2.08 13.59
C ALA A 173 1.29 3.55 14.02
N GLU A 174 0.54 4.33 13.23
CA GLU A 174 0.41 5.78 13.41
C GLU A 174 -0.99 6.23 12.99
N GLY A 175 -1.46 7.39 13.48
CA GLY A 175 -2.75 7.96 13.10
C GLY A 175 -3.50 8.65 14.23
N ALA A 176 -2.95 8.66 15.43
CA ALA A 176 -3.37 9.34 16.63
C ALA A 176 -4.76 9.00 17.19
N MET A 177 -5.81 8.94 16.38
CA MET A 177 -7.19 8.71 16.83
C MET A 177 -7.53 7.22 16.90
N TRP A 178 -8.51 6.86 17.76
CA TRP A 178 -9.01 5.50 17.94
C TRP A 178 -9.62 4.91 16.68
N VAL A 179 -10.41 5.72 15.96
CA VAL A 179 -10.96 5.46 14.63
C VAL A 179 -10.71 6.67 13.74
N GLU A 180 -11.05 6.59 12.47
CA GLU A 180 -11.10 7.73 11.53
C GLU A 180 -12.51 8.34 11.56
N PRO A 181 -12.82 9.33 12.43
CA PRO A 181 -14.14 9.85 12.61
C PRO A 181 -14.47 10.94 11.58
N ASP A 182 -15.76 11.12 11.29
CA ASP A 182 -16.23 12.37 10.71
C ASP A 182 -16.08 13.51 11.73
N THR A 183 -15.12 14.40 11.46
CA THR A 183 -14.76 15.47 12.40
C THR A 183 -15.78 16.62 12.41
N ASN A 184 -16.67 16.71 11.44
CA ASN A 184 -17.74 17.71 11.42
C ASN A 184 -18.98 17.27 12.23
N MET A 185 -19.22 15.95 12.32
CA MET A 185 -20.35 15.39 13.06
C MET A 185 -20.02 15.13 14.53
N ALA A 186 -18.76 14.79 14.85
CA ALA A 186 -18.34 14.50 16.21
C ALA A 186 -18.18 15.77 17.04
N SER A 187 -18.55 15.72 18.33
CA SER A 187 -18.30 16.82 19.26
C SER A 187 -16.79 16.96 19.56
N GLY A 188 -16.37 18.16 19.99
CA GLY A 188 -14.98 18.40 20.41
C GLY A 188 -14.51 17.45 21.50
N GLU A 189 -15.36 17.14 22.48
CA GLU A 189 -15.08 16.16 23.54
C GLU A 189 -14.88 14.75 22.96
N ALA A 190 -15.69 14.35 21.99
CA ALA A 190 -15.53 13.06 21.31
C ALA A 190 -14.19 13.00 20.57
N LEU A 191 -13.79 14.04 19.85
CA LEU A 191 -12.52 14.13 19.15
C LEU A 191 -11.30 14.07 20.11
N ILE A 192 -11.40 14.76 21.27
CA ILE A 192 -10.36 14.67 22.32
C ILE A 192 -10.26 13.23 22.84
N ARG A 193 -11.35 12.53 23.06
CA ARG A 193 -11.35 11.12 23.49
C ARG A 193 -10.80 10.19 22.42
N GLN A 194 -11.06 10.44 21.14
CA GLN A 194 -10.44 9.70 20.03
C GLN A 194 -8.90 9.76 20.13
N LEU A 195 -8.35 10.96 20.36
CA LEU A 195 -6.92 11.18 20.53
C LEU A 195 -6.38 10.56 21.82
N LEU A 196 -7.10 10.72 22.93
CA LEU A 196 -6.69 10.17 24.22
C LEU A 196 -6.54 8.64 24.16
N TYR A 197 -7.57 7.95 23.69
CA TYR A 197 -7.56 6.48 23.61
C TYR A 197 -6.64 5.98 22.52
N GLY A 198 -6.61 6.64 21.36
CA GLY A 198 -5.75 6.26 20.26
C GLY A 198 -4.27 6.37 20.61
N LYS A 199 -3.82 7.52 21.08
CA LYS A 199 -2.42 7.73 21.49
C LYS A 199 -2.01 6.81 22.64
N LYS A 200 -2.90 6.58 23.61
CA LYS A 200 -2.66 5.64 24.71
C LYS A 200 -2.42 4.23 24.16
N TYR A 201 -3.26 3.74 23.26
CA TYR A 201 -3.14 2.41 22.67
C TYR A 201 -1.83 2.26 21.88
N TYR A 202 -1.49 3.21 21.01
CA TYR A 202 -0.23 3.18 20.26
C TYR A 202 0.97 3.10 21.20
N LYS A 203 0.95 3.84 22.29
CA LYS A 203 2.04 3.82 23.27
C LYS A 203 2.12 2.52 24.03
N GLU A 204 1.00 1.98 24.50
CA GLU A 204 0.96 0.75 25.31
C GLU A 204 1.30 -0.49 24.47
N GLU A 205 0.77 -0.61 23.27
CA GLU A 205 0.93 -1.81 22.45
C GLU A 205 2.17 -1.78 21.53
N PHE A 206 2.54 -0.61 21.04
CA PHE A 206 3.62 -0.47 20.04
C PHE A 206 4.80 0.40 20.51
N GLY A 207 4.69 1.05 21.66
CA GLY A 207 5.72 2.00 22.15
C GLY A 207 5.77 3.33 21.39
N VAL A 208 4.79 3.60 20.53
CA VAL A 208 4.74 4.77 19.63
C VAL A 208 4.04 5.94 20.32
N ASP A 209 4.71 7.08 20.42
CA ASP A 209 4.07 8.37 20.76
C ASP A 209 3.58 9.04 19.48
N SER A 210 2.34 8.73 19.11
CA SER A 210 1.73 9.20 17.86
C SER A 210 1.69 10.73 17.78
N GLN A 211 2.23 11.29 16.71
CA GLN A 211 2.31 12.73 16.46
C GLN A 211 1.64 13.16 15.16
N MET A 212 1.12 12.23 14.40
CA MET A 212 0.46 12.48 13.13
C MET A 212 -0.98 11.99 13.20
N LEU A 213 -1.94 12.81 12.77
CA LEU A 213 -3.29 12.37 12.47
C LEU A 213 -3.36 11.87 11.04
N TRP A 214 -3.94 10.68 10.86
CA TRP A 214 -4.11 10.06 9.54
C TRP A 214 -5.58 9.77 9.28
N LEU A 215 -6.20 10.56 8.39
CA LEU A 215 -7.61 10.45 8.00
C LEU A 215 -7.72 10.49 6.47
N PRO A 216 -7.38 9.41 5.75
CA PRO A 216 -7.28 9.42 4.29
C PRO A 216 -8.64 9.44 3.58
N ASP A 217 -9.73 9.07 4.27
CA ASP A 217 -11.08 8.97 3.69
C ASP A 217 -12.11 9.81 4.49
N THR A 218 -11.75 11.06 4.79
CA THR A 218 -12.62 12.01 5.49
C THR A 218 -12.97 13.18 4.56
N PHE A 219 -14.26 13.46 4.42
CA PHE A 219 -14.79 14.42 3.43
C PHE A 219 -14.96 15.84 4.01
N GLY A 220 -13.92 16.32 4.65
CA GLY A 220 -13.85 17.64 5.26
C GLY A 220 -13.52 17.58 6.75
N TYR A 221 -13.03 18.70 7.28
CA TYR A 221 -12.54 18.80 8.64
C TYR A 221 -13.12 19.99 9.35
N THR A 222 -13.49 19.83 10.63
CA THR A 222 -13.93 20.96 11.45
C THR A 222 -12.82 21.98 11.64
N ALA A 223 -13.15 23.26 11.60
CA ALA A 223 -12.19 24.35 11.84
C ALA A 223 -11.54 24.30 13.22
N ALA A 224 -12.15 23.61 14.20
CA ALA A 224 -11.59 23.41 15.54
C ALA A 224 -10.50 22.34 15.60
N LEU A 225 -10.37 21.48 14.56
CA LEU A 225 -9.46 20.34 14.58
C LEU A 225 -8.00 20.73 14.83
N PRO A 226 -7.42 21.77 14.20
CA PRO A 226 -6.02 22.16 14.45
C PRO A 226 -5.75 22.52 15.91
N GLN A 227 -6.70 23.21 16.58
CA GLN A 227 -6.58 23.54 17.99
C GLN A 227 -6.60 22.28 18.87
N ILE A 228 -7.51 21.36 18.60
CA ILE A 228 -7.62 20.08 19.33
C ILE A 228 -6.33 19.27 19.17
N LEU A 229 -5.85 19.10 17.93
CA LEU A 229 -4.64 18.35 17.63
C LEU A 229 -3.42 18.94 18.36
N LYS A 230 -3.23 20.25 18.27
CA LYS A 230 -2.13 20.95 18.95
C LYS A 230 -2.17 20.75 20.46
N SER A 231 -3.37 20.83 21.07
CA SER A 231 -3.55 20.64 22.52
C SER A 231 -3.29 19.21 22.95
N CYS A 232 -3.46 18.23 22.06
CA CYS A 232 -3.18 16.81 22.29
C CYS A 232 -1.79 16.35 21.85
N GLY A 233 -0.90 17.29 21.45
CA GLY A 233 0.48 17.00 21.06
C GLY A 233 0.62 16.34 19.69
N VAL A 234 -0.39 16.45 18.81
CA VAL A 234 -0.32 16.03 17.41
C VAL A 234 0.20 17.19 16.57
N LYS A 235 1.19 16.93 15.72
CA LYS A 235 1.93 17.95 14.97
C LYS A 235 1.62 17.97 13.48
N TYR A 236 1.20 16.83 12.94
CA TYR A 236 1.01 16.62 11.50
C TYR A 236 -0.40 16.10 11.20
N LEU A 237 -0.92 16.49 10.06
CA LEU A 237 -2.18 16.04 9.47
C LEU A 237 -1.95 15.83 7.99
#